data_952fa52488f24e2d9d0d93862b037ab5
#
_entry.id   952fa52488f24e2d9d0d93862b037ab5
#
_cell.length_a   1.000
_cell.length_b   1.000
_cell.length_c   1.000
_cell.angle_alpha   90.00
_cell.angle_beta   90.00
_cell.angle_gamma   90.00
#
_symmetry.space_group_name_H-M   'P 1'
#
loop_
_entity.id
_entity.type
_entity.pdbx_description
1 polymer ?
#
loop_
_entity_poly.entity_id
_entity_poly.type
_entity_poly.pdbx_seq_one_letter_code
_entity_poly.pdbx_strand_id
1 'polypeptide(L)'
;MLDNTPALAEQGLVYPSNYIKIFGHHELRQKIVDRALSDEDVQFINQSTQNILFSSEDFISLNKADFEYLRDVIDNKNIVVIYAWRRAGYKMYSIWQEVIKHGGTETFYHYFHNHLARPGQSQMLSADLKLAMFQSVFGEDNLIIIDYDSADSRDSLVKDFLQAVNITWYPSFVIANDNVNAVNKSMPVVDIEIIRALNFIFAKNHQKTGSWVRTKFVQEESALLNHGLTELRNVIKADLEKINVGNYFIDHRCEKIMVTQFANVIQNYQIANDVRTIELASSDWMLNPEAQKYLANITQHLTTFLPV
;
A
#
# COMPACT_ATOMS: atom_id res chain seq x y z
N MET A 1 -13.77 4.84 5.25
CA MET A 1 -14.50 4.10 6.33
C MET A 1 -14.95 5.02 7.47
N LEU A 2 -14.07 5.86 8.01
CA LEU A 2 -14.42 6.75 9.16
C LEU A 2 -15.64 7.64 8.90
N ASP A 3 -15.68 8.30 7.75
CA ASP A 3 -16.78 9.20 7.38
C ASP A 3 -18.12 8.46 7.18
N ASN A 4 -18.09 7.13 7.06
CA ASN A 4 -19.24 6.28 6.85
C ASN A 4 -19.63 5.44 8.08
N THR A 5 -19.00 5.68 9.24
CA THR A 5 -19.25 4.89 10.46
C THR A 5 -20.73 4.79 10.83
N PRO A 6 -21.55 5.86 10.77
CA PRO A 6 -22.98 5.75 11.07
C PRO A 6 -23.71 4.81 10.08
N ALA A 7 -23.46 4.96 8.78
CA ALA A 7 -24.09 4.15 7.75
C ALA A 7 -23.66 2.67 7.79
N LEU A 8 -22.44 2.40 8.24
CA LEU A 8 -21.96 1.02 8.49
C LEU A 8 -22.66 0.42 9.71
N ALA A 9 -22.82 1.20 10.79
CA ALA A 9 -23.48 0.73 12.01
C ALA A 9 -24.96 0.40 11.78
N GLU A 10 -25.66 1.18 10.94
CA GLU A 10 -27.03 0.89 10.50
C GLU A 10 -27.15 -0.48 9.79
N GLN A 11 -26.08 -0.95 9.18
CA GLN A 11 -26.00 -2.25 8.52
C GLN A 11 -25.34 -3.33 9.41
N GLY A 12 -25.19 -3.07 10.70
CA GLY A 12 -24.66 -4.04 11.66
C GLY A 12 -23.13 -4.22 11.64
N LEU A 13 -22.39 -3.24 11.10
CA LEU A 13 -20.93 -3.25 11.07
C LEU A 13 -20.34 -2.08 11.87
N VAL A 14 -19.57 -2.40 12.91
CA VAL A 14 -18.84 -1.41 13.72
C VAL A 14 -17.41 -1.25 13.17
N TYR A 15 -16.99 -0.01 12.96
CA TYR A 15 -15.62 0.36 12.64
C TYR A 15 -15.05 1.15 13.83
N PRO A 16 -14.34 0.51 14.78
CA PRO A 16 -13.96 1.13 16.05
C PRO A 16 -12.95 2.25 15.86
N SER A 17 -13.18 3.40 16.46
CA SER A 17 -12.25 4.55 16.38
C SER A 17 -11.10 4.50 17.40
N ASN A 18 -11.28 3.78 18.50
CA ASN A 18 -10.35 3.73 19.64
C ASN A 18 -9.01 3.04 19.35
N TYR A 19 -8.90 2.29 18.24
CA TYR A 19 -7.63 1.64 17.82
C TYR A 19 -6.99 2.31 16.62
N ILE A 20 -7.59 3.41 16.14
CA ILE A 20 -7.12 4.10 14.94
C ILE A 20 -5.95 5.01 15.27
N LYS A 21 -4.85 4.81 14.55
CA LYS A 21 -3.73 5.72 14.52
C LYS A 21 -3.49 6.12 13.07
N ILE A 22 -3.58 7.41 12.75
CA ILE A 22 -3.52 7.95 11.39
C ILE A 22 -4.76 7.49 10.58
N PHE A 23 -4.71 6.38 9.85
CA PHE A 23 -5.78 5.92 8.96
C PHE A 23 -6.22 4.47 9.19
N GLY A 24 -5.51 3.71 10.04
CA GLY A 24 -5.78 2.30 10.27
C GLY A 24 -5.66 1.89 11.73
N HIS A 25 -6.11 0.68 12.05
CA HIS A 25 -6.07 0.12 13.40
C HIS A 25 -4.66 -0.35 13.80
N HIS A 26 -3.67 0.54 13.64
CA HIS A 26 -2.25 0.25 13.93
C HIS A 26 -2.02 -0.01 15.42
N GLU A 27 -2.82 0.61 16.30
CA GLU A 27 -2.73 0.38 17.75
C GLU A 27 -3.13 -1.04 18.11
N LEU A 28 -4.19 -1.57 17.49
CA LEU A 28 -4.57 -2.97 17.69
C LEU A 28 -3.45 -3.93 17.27
N ARG A 29 -2.82 -3.67 16.11
CA ARG A 29 -1.65 -4.44 15.66
C ARG A 29 -0.55 -4.44 16.72
N GLN A 30 -0.24 -3.29 17.31
CA GLN A 30 0.80 -3.19 18.34
C GLN A 30 0.41 -3.98 19.59
N LYS A 31 -0.83 -3.83 20.07
CA LYS A 31 -1.34 -4.60 21.22
C LYS A 31 -1.26 -6.13 20.99
N ILE A 32 -1.51 -6.59 19.75
CA ILE A 32 -1.39 -8.01 19.41
C ILE A 32 0.06 -8.48 19.52
N VAL A 33 1.02 -7.73 18.96
CA VAL A 33 2.45 -8.07 19.00
C VAL A 33 2.96 -8.11 20.44
N ASP A 34 2.57 -7.14 21.25
CA ASP A 34 3.01 -7.00 22.64
C ASP A 34 2.25 -7.93 23.60
N ARG A 35 1.25 -8.69 23.12
CA ARG A 35 0.34 -9.48 23.96
C ARG A 35 -0.35 -8.64 25.05
N ALA A 36 -0.68 -7.41 24.71
CA ALA A 36 -1.17 -6.37 25.61
C ALA A 36 -2.64 -5.98 25.35
N LEU A 37 -3.46 -6.91 24.83
CA LEU A 37 -4.92 -6.72 24.80
C LEU A 37 -5.43 -6.70 26.22
N SER A 38 -6.10 -5.61 26.61
CA SER A 38 -6.70 -5.49 27.93
C SER A 38 -8.00 -6.27 28.06
N ASP A 39 -8.46 -6.54 29.27
CA ASP A 39 -9.78 -7.15 29.50
C ASP A 39 -10.90 -6.33 28.87
N GLU A 40 -10.76 -5.00 28.83
CA GLU A 40 -11.72 -4.10 28.18
C GLU A 40 -11.74 -4.27 26.64
N ASP A 41 -10.55 -4.44 26.02
CA ASP A 41 -10.44 -4.73 24.59
C ASP A 41 -11.13 -6.06 24.26
N VAL A 42 -10.86 -7.09 25.05
CA VAL A 42 -11.43 -8.42 24.89
C VAL A 42 -12.95 -8.41 25.10
N GLN A 43 -13.42 -7.73 26.15
CA GLN A 43 -14.86 -7.58 26.42
C GLN A 43 -15.57 -6.84 25.29
N PHE A 44 -15.00 -5.71 24.82
CA PHE A 44 -15.57 -4.97 23.71
C PHE A 44 -15.78 -5.86 22.48
N ILE A 45 -14.77 -6.65 22.12
CA ILE A 45 -14.85 -7.52 20.94
C ILE A 45 -15.83 -8.68 21.18
N ASN A 46 -15.73 -9.37 22.31
CA ASN A 46 -16.51 -10.57 22.59
C ASN A 46 -18.00 -10.29 22.89
N GLN A 47 -18.33 -9.15 23.49
CA GLN A 47 -19.70 -8.78 23.83
C GLN A 47 -20.44 -8.03 22.72
N SER A 48 -19.75 -7.57 21.65
CA SER A 48 -20.45 -6.93 20.55
C SER A 48 -21.47 -7.86 19.92
N THR A 49 -22.68 -7.37 19.71
CA THR A 49 -23.74 -8.06 18.96
C THR A 49 -23.67 -7.80 17.45
N GLN A 50 -22.84 -6.84 17.05
CA GLN A 50 -22.60 -6.47 15.65
C GLN A 50 -21.26 -7.02 15.17
N ASN A 51 -21.10 -7.15 13.86
CA ASN A 51 -19.79 -7.42 13.27
C ASN A 51 -18.84 -6.26 13.52
N ILE A 52 -17.57 -6.57 13.80
CA ILE A 52 -16.53 -5.56 13.97
C ILE A 52 -15.54 -5.67 12.83
N LEU A 53 -15.22 -4.55 12.18
CA LEU A 53 -14.21 -4.49 11.16
C LEU A 53 -12.95 -3.80 11.68
N PHE A 54 -11.85 -4.51 11.68
CA PHE A 54 -10.52 -3.94 11.87
C PHE A 54 -9.77 -3.91 10.53
N SER A 55 -9.21 -2.76 10.19
CA SER A 55 -8.44 -2.58 8.95
C SER A 55 -7.12 -1.91 9.25
N SER A 56 -6.03 -2.54 8.86
CA SER A 56 -4.69 -1.98 8.92
C SER A 56 -3.80 -2.69 7.89
N GLU A 57 -3.03 -1.91 7.14
CA GLU A 57 -1.98 -2.45 6.27
C GLU A 57 -0.89 -3.17 7.07
N ASP A 58 -0.66 -2.76 8.32
CA ASP A 58 0.34 -3.34 9.20
C ASP A 58 0.00 -4.76 9.67
N PHE A 59 -1.25 -5.21 9.57
CA PHE A 59 -1.60 -6.59 9.90
C PHE A 59 -0.86 -7.61 9.05
N ILE A 60 -0.40 -7.23 7.85
CA ILE A 60 0.42 -8.10 7.02
C ILE A 60 1.75 -8.47 7.68
N SER A 61 2.26 -7.67 8.62
CA SER A 61 3.51 -7.91 9.34
C SER A 61 3.37 -8.92 10.49
N LEU A 62 2.14 -9.22 10.93
CA LEU A 62 1.89 -10.19 12.00
C LEU A 62 2.29 -11.60 11.53
N ASN A 63 2.89 -12.36 12.42
CA ASN A 63 3.27 -13.75 12.20
C ASN A 63 2.16 -14.71 12.66
N LYS A 64 2.38 -16.01 12.47
CA LYS A 64 1.40 -17.05 12.84
C LYS A 64 1.05 -17.00 14.32
N ALA A 65 2.04 -16.89 15.20
CA ALA A 65 1.82 -16.87 16.65
C ALA A 65 1.04 -15.62 17.11
N ASP A 66 1.16 -14.51 16.39
CA ASP A 66 0.37 -13.30 16.66
C ASP A 66 -1.11 -13.50 16.33
N PHE A 67 -1.41 -14.16 15.23
CA PHE A 67 -2.79 -14.46 14.85
C PHE A 67 -3.39 -15.61 15.69
N GLU A 68 -2.60 -16.60 16.10
CA GLU A 68 -3.04 -17.62 17.05
C GLU A 68 -3.41 -16.99 18.39
N TYR A 69 -2.57 -16.08 18.91
CA TYR A 69 -2.89 -15.32 20.13
C TYR A 69 -4.21 -14.55 19.97
N LEU A 70 -4.38 -13.80 18.86
CA LEU A 70 -5.61 -13.06 18.61
C LEU A 70 -6.83 -13.97 18.60
N ARG A 71 -6.76 -15.12 17.91
CA ARG A 71 -7.83 -16.11 17.85
C ARG A 71 -8.18 -16.66 19.25
N ASP A 72 -7.15 -16.99 20.04
CA ASP A 72 -7.32 -17.64 21.33
C ASP A 72 -7.88 -16.68 22.40
N VAL A 73 -7.61 -15.38 22.27
CA VAL A 73 -8.15 -14.33 23.17
C VAL A 73 -9.60 -13.97 22.78
N ILE A 74 -9.94 -14.08 21.50
CA ILE A 74 -11.28 -13.76 20.96
C ILE A 74 -12.01 -15.09 20.70
N ASP A 75 -12.34 -15.80 21.78
CA ASP A 75 -12.86 -17.17 21.73
C ASP A 75 -14.31 -17.31 21.25
N ASN A 76 -15.10 -16.25 21.38
CA ASN A 76 -16.55 -16.27 21.06
C ASN A 76 -16.92 -15.66 19.70
N LYS A 77 -15.92 -15.35 18.86
CA LYS A 77 -16.16 -14.69 17.56
C LYS A 77 -15.59 -15.49 16.41
N ASN A 78 -16.33 -15.49 15.32
CA ASN A 78 -15.80 -15.96 14.05
C ASN A 78 -14.94 -14.84 13.42
N ILE A 79 -13.65 -15.09 13.28
CA ILE A 79 -12.72 -14.14 12.68
C ILE A 79 -12.60 -14.45 11.20
N VAL A 80 -13.05 -13.52 10.36
CA VAL A 80 -12.91 -13.60 8.90
C VAL A 80 -11.77 -12.69 8.47
N VAL A 81 -10.82 -13.23 7.73
CA VAL A 81 -9.69 -12.47 7.15
C VAL A 81 -10.05 -12.07 5.72
N ILE A 82 -10.00 -10.77 5.46
CA ILE A 82 -10.13 -10.24 4.10
C ILE A 82 -8.76 -9.81 3.61
N TYR A 83 -8.29 -10.41 2.54
CA TYR A 83 -6.98 -10.17 1.97
C TYR A 83 -7.09 -9.62 0.54
N ALA A 84 -6.64 -8.38 0.34
CA ALA A 84 -6.53 -7.81 -0.99
C ALA A 84 -5.23 -8.33 -1.65
N TRP A 85 -5.38 -9.27 -2.55
CA TRP A 85 -4.26 -9.82 -3.30
C TRP A 85 -3.94 -8.96 -4.51
N ARG A 86 -2.68 -8.65 -4.65
CA ARG A 86 -2.14 -7.91 -5.80
C ARG A 86 -0.98 -8.68 -6.40
N ARG A 87 -0.85 -8.64 -7.71
CA ARG A 87 0.26 -9.28 -8.43
C ARG A 87 1.58 -8.68 -8.01
N ALA A 88 2.60 -9.54 -7.86
CA ALA A 88 3.85 -9.19 -7.19
C ALA A 88 4.56 -7.98 -7.79
N GLY A 89 4.65 -7.89 -9.13
CA GLY A 89 5.31 -6.79 -9.82
C GLY A 89 4.66 -5.44 -9.56
N TYR A 90 3.33 -5.36 -9.67
CA TYR A 90 2.57 -4.15 -9.37
C TYR A 90 2.62 -3.77 -7.89
N LYS A 91 2.56 -4.77 -7.00
CA LYS A 91 2.70 -4.54 -5.57
C LYS A 91 4.07 -3.97 -5.23
N MET A 92 5.14 -4.54 -5.77
CA MET A 92 6.50 -4.04 -5.56
C MET A 92 6.66 -2.61 -6.08
N TYR A 93 6.10 -2.30 -7.25
CA TYR A 93 6.14 -0.95 -7.80
C TYR A 93 5.44 0.07 -6.91
N SER A 94 4.25 -0.26 -6.43
CA SER A 94 3.50 0.60 -5.51
C SER A 94 4.26 0.84 -4.19
N ILE A 95 4.80 -0.23 -3.59
CA ILE A 95 5.54 -0.12 -2.33
C ILE A 95 6.87 0.63 -2.52
N TRP A 96 7.56 0.43 -3.64
CA TRP A 96 8.74 1.21 -3.96
C TRP A 96 8.44 2.72 -4.01
N GLN A 97 7.33 3.12 -4.65
CA GLN A 97 6.92 4.53 -4.64
C GLN A 97 6.71 5.07 -3.22
N GLU A 98 6.08 4.27 -2.33
CA GLU A 98 5.92 4.66 -0.92
C GLU A 98 7.28 4.76 -0.21
N VAL A 99 8.20 3.83 -0.44
CA VAL A 99 9.57 3.92 0.10
C VAL A 99 10.25 5.22 -0.33
N ILE A 100 10.12 5.62 -1.61
CA ILE A 100 10.67 6.90 -2.10
C ILE A 100 10.00 8.09 -1.42
N LYS A 101 8.70 8.09 -1.27
CA LYS A 101 7.96 9.17 -0.56
C LYS A 101 8.40 9.33 0.90
N HIS A 102 8.93 8.28 1.51
CA HIS A 102 9.44 8.27 2.87
C HIS A 102 10.97 8.41 2.97
N GLY A 103 11.63 8.89 1.93
CA GLY A 103 13.05 9.23 1.94
C GLY A 103 13.97 8.18 1.31
N GLY A 104 13.41 7.12 0.71
CA GLY A 104 14.18 6.13 -0.05
C GLY A 104 14.90 6.74 -1.25
N THR A 105 16.03 6.14 -1.62
CA THR A 105 16.90 6.61 -2.72
C THR A 105 17.15 5.53 -3.77
N GLU A 106 16.68 4.32 -3.50
CA GLU A 106 16.93 3.15 -4.33
C GLU A 106 16.15 3.21 -5.64
N THR A 107 16.75 2.81 -6.76
CA THR A 107 16.03 2.69 -8.03
C THR A 107 15.06 1.51 -7.98
N PHE A 108 14.00 1.55 -8.79
CA PHE A 108 13.06 0.42 -8.85
C PHE A 108 13.75 -0.87 -9.27
N TYR A 109 14.69 -0.83 -10.22
CA TYR A 109 15.42 -2.02 -10.65
C TYR A 109 16.17 -2.70 -9.50
N HIS A 110 16.88 -1.91 -8.69
CA HIS A 110 17.61 -2.46 -7.55
C HIS A 110 16.65 -3.03 -6.51
N TYR A 111 15.59 -2.30 -6.17
CA TYR A 111 14.54 -2.74 -5.27
C TYR A 111 13.90 -4.06 -5.74
N PHE A 112 13.50 -4.13 -7.01
CA PHE A 112 12.87 -5.30 -7.62
C PHE A 112 13.80 -6.52 -7.60
N HIS A 113 15.06 -6.34 -8.01
CA HIS A 113 16.05 -7.42 -8.02
C HIS A 113 16.39 -7.94 -6.62
N ASN A 114 16.47 -7.07 -5.61
CA ASN A 114 16.69 -7.48 -4.22
C ASN A 114 15.60 -8.42 -3.72
N HIS A 115 14.34 -8.12 -4.05
CA HIS A 115 13.22 -9.01 -3.71
C HIS A 115 13.26 -10.33 -4.49
N LEU A 116 13.54 -10.29 -5.79
CA LEU A 116 13.64 -11.50 -6.62
C LEU A 116 14.80 -12.41 -6.20
N ALA A 117 15.92 -11.84 -5.76
CA ALA A 117 17.08 -12.60 -5.29
C ALA A 117 16.80 -13.35 -3.98
N ARG A 118 15.81 -12.91 -3.20
CA ARG A 118 15.47 -13.50 -1.90
C ARG A 118 13.95 -13.73 -1.76
N PRO A 119 13.35 -14.53 -2.66
CA PRO A 119 11.89 -14.65 -2.73
C PRO A 119 11.27 -15.18 -1.44
N GLY A 120 11.94 -16.08 -0.71
CA GLY A 120 11.45 -16.61 0.57
C GLY A 120 11.44 -15.61 1.71
N GLN A 121 12.13 -14.48 1.58
CA GLN A 121 12.14 -13.39 2.56
C GLN A 121 11.22 -12.24 2.16
N SER A 122 10.69 -12.26 0.93
CA SER A 122 9.84 -11.21 0.42
C SER A 122 8.37 -11.51 0.67
N GLN A 123 7.77 -10.79 1.58
CA GLN A 123 6.31 -10.87 1.83
C GLN A 123 5.48 -10.46 0.60
N MET A 124 6.07 -9.73 -0.35
CA MET A 124 5.41 -9.30 -1.57
C MET A 124 5.30 -10.41 -2.59
N LEU A 125 6.32 -11.27 -2.66
CA LEU A 125 6.39 -12.36 -3.63
C LEU A 125 5.69 -13.64 -3.15
N SER A 126 5.47 -13.79 -1.85
CA SER A 126 5.00 -15.03 -1.22
C SER A 126 3.60 -14.87 -0.64
N ALA A 127 2.68 -14.29 -1.40
CA ALA A 127 1.27 -14.17 -1.02
C ALA A 127 0.65 -15.53 -0.69
N ASP A 128 1.04 -16.57 -1.42
CA ASP A 128 0.65 -17.97 -1.19
C ASP A 128 1.01 -18.46 0.22
N LEU A 129 2.21 -18.16 0.71
CA LEU A 129 2.62 -18.55 2.07
C LEU A 129 1.82 -17.81 3.14
N LYS A 130 1.49 -16.54 2.89
CA LYS A 130 0.68 -15.74 3.80
C LYS A 130 -0.76 -16.27 3.85
N LEU A 131 -1.33 -16.60 2.72
CA LEU A 131 -2.67 -17.19 2.64
C LEU A 131 -2.74 -18.58 3.30
N ALA A 132 -1.74 -19.43 3.07
CA ALA A 132 -1.63 -20.71 3.75
C ALA A 132 -1.53 -20.55 5.28
N MET A 133 -0.82 -19.52 5.75
CA MET A 133 -0.78 -19.18 7.17
C MET A 133 -2.17 -18.78 7.69
N PHE A 134 -2.89 -17.89 7.02
CA PHE A 134 -4.26 -17.51 7.40
C PHE A 134 -5.19 -18.72 7.43
N GLN A 135 -5.15 -19.55 6.40
CA GLN A 135 -5.94 -20.78 6.33
C GLN A 135 -5.62 -21.72 7.52
N SER A 136 -4.34 -21.85 7.89
CA SER A 136 -3.93 -22.70 9.01
C SER A 136 -4.38 -22.20 10.38
N VAL A 137 -4.61 -20.89 10.54
CA VAL A 137 -5.03 -20.30 11.82
C VAL A 137 -6.54 -20.17 11.91
N PHE A 138 -7.20 -19.72 10.84
CA PHE A 138 -8.62 -19.35 10.86
C PHE A 138 -9.53 -20.32 10.11
N GLY A 139 -8.99 -21.22 9.30
CA GLY A 139 -9.74 -22.09 8.40
C GLY A 139 -10.01 -21.45 7.04
N GLU A 140 -10.33 -22.27 6.05
CA GLU A 140 -10.59 -21.83 4.68
C GLU A 140 -11.87 -20.99 4.58
N ASP A 141 -12.93 -21.43 5.25
CA ASP A 141 -14.24 -20.75 5.23
C ASP A 141 -14.21 -19.33 5.82
N ASN A 142 -13.14 -19.01 6.54
CA ASN A 142 -12.93 -17.72 7.19
C ASN A 142 -11.91 -16.83 6.44
N LEU A 143 -11.68 -17.12 5.17
CA LEU A 143 -10.79 -16.34 4.30
C LEU A 143 -11.56 -15.82 3.09
N ILE A 144 -11.46 -14.53 2.83
CA ILE A 144 -11.97 -13.89 1.61
C ILE A 144 -10.81 -13.21 0.92
N ILE A 145 -10.62 -13.48 -0.36
CA ILE A 145 -9.57 -12.88 -1.17
C ILE A 145 -10.21 -11.98 -2.22
N ILE A 146 -9.76 -10.72 -2.28
CA ILE A 146 -10.15 -9.77 -3.32
C ILE A 146 -9.00 -9.68 -4.32
N ASP A 147 -9.24 -9.95 -5.60
CA ASP A 147 -8.29 -9.68 -6.67
C ASP A 147 -8.23 -8.17 -6.90
N TYR A 148 -7.24 -7.52 -6.26
CA TYR A 148 -7.07 -6.07 -6.28
C TYR A 148 -6.93 -5.53 -7.70
N ASP A 149 -6.07 -6.13 -8.52
CA ASP A 149 -5.77 -5.61 -9.85
C ASP A 149 -6.99 -5.73 -10.78
N SER A 150 -7.78 -6.79 -10.63
CA SER A 150 -9.05 -6.93 -11.36
C SER A 150 -10.11 -5.96 -10.85
N ALA A 151 -10.20 -5.74 -9.54
CA ALA A 151 -11.15 -4.78 -8.96
C ALA A 151 -10.80 -3.33 -9.33
N ASP A 152 -9.51 -2.98 -9.31
CA ASP A 152 -8.99 -1.66 -9.69
C ASP A 152 -9.29 -1.36 -11.15
N SER A 153 -9.05 -2.32 -12.06
CA SER A 153 -9.33 -2.16 -13.49
C SER A 153 -10.81 -1.93 -13.82
N ARG A 154 -11.72 -2.35 -12.94
CA ARG A 154 -13.18 -2.17 -13.08
C ARG A 154 -13.72 -1.00 -12.25
N ASP A 155 -12.87 -0.27 -11.53
CA ASP A 155 -13.28 0.74 -10.54
C ASP A 155 -14.29 0.19 -9.51
N SER A 156 -14.06 -1.05 -9.08
CA SER A 156 -14.99 -1.77 -8.19
C SER A 156 -14.41 -2.10 -6.81
N LEU A 157 -13.17 -1.74 -6.52
CA LEU A 157 -12.45 -2.15 -5.32
C LEU A 157 -13.24 -1.89 -4.01
N VAL A 158 -13.83 -0.69 -3.89
CA VAL A 158 -14.64 -0.34 -2.71
C VAL A 158 -15.90 -1.18 -2.62
N LYS A 159 -16.56 -1.42 -3.76
CA LYS A 159 -17.78 -2.24 -3.83
C LYS A 159 -17.48 -3.70 -3.50
N ASP A 160 -16.41 -4.26 -4.08
CA ASP A 160 -15.98 -5.63 -3.83
C ASP A 160 -15.62 -5.83 -2.35
N PHE A 161 -14.96 -4.83 -1.74
CA PHE A 161 -14.68 -4.85 -0.31
C PHE A 161 -15.94 -4.78 0.56
N LEU A 162 -16.88 -3.88 0.26
CA LEU A 162 -18.14 -3.78 0.99
C LEU A 162 -18.97 -5.06 0.87
N GLN A 163 -18.99 -5.66 -0.31
CA GLN A 163 -19.63 -6.96 -0.53
C GLN A 163 -18.97 -8.05 0.34
N ALA A 164 -17.64 -8.06 0.47
CA ALA A 164 -16.91 -9.01 1.30
C ALA A 164 -17.28 -8.90 2.79
N VAL A 165 -17.69 -7.73 3.26
CA VAL A 165 -18.18 -7.52 4.65
C VAL A 165 -19.71 -7.50 4.75
N ASN A 166 -20.41 -7.96 3.71
CA ASN A 166 -21.88 -8.00 3.62
C ASN A 166 -22.55 -6.62 3.81
N ILE A 167 -21.90 -5.57 3.35
CA ILE A 167 -22.44 -4.20 3.36
C ILE A 167 -22.95 -3.84 1.97
N THR A 168 -24.21 -3.40 1.90
CA THR A 168 -24.80 -2.89 0.67
C THR A 168 -24.29 -1.47 0.42
N TRP A 169 -23.83 -1.22 -0.81
CA TRP A 169 -23.46 0.12 -1.25
C TRP A 169 -24.70 1.02 -1.38
N TYR A 170 -24.64 2.19 -0.77
CA TYR A 170 -25.64 3.25 -0.95
C TYR A 170 -25.00 4.52 -1.53
N PRO A 171 -25.75 5.31 -2.32
CA PRO A 171 -25.27 6.59 -2.85
C PRO A 171 -24.87 7.60 -1.77
N SER A 172 -25.37 7.44 -0.55
CA SER A 172 -25.03 8.28 0.61
C SER A 172 -23.66 7.97 1.22
N PHE A 173 -22.99 6.87 0.82
CA PHE A 173 -21.62 6.64 1.25
C PHE A 173 -20.70 7.74 0.73
N VAL A 174 -20.01 8.39 1.65
CA VAL A 174 -18.98 9.36 1.31
C VAL A 174 -17.78 8.59 0.76
N ILE A 175 -17.58 8.70 -0.54
CA ILE A 175 -16.28 8.34 -1.12
C ILE A 175 -15.35 9.49 -0.73
N ALA A 176 -14.19 9.16 -0.16
CA ALA A 176 -13.16 10.15 0.04
C ALA A 176 -12.84 10.74 -1.34
N ASN A 177 -13.51 11.85 -1.64
CA ASN A 177 -13.25 12.58 -2.87
C ASN A 177 -11.79 12.96 -2.88
N ASP A 178 -11.24 13.09 -4.06
CA ASP A 178 -9.89 13.57 -4.41
C ASP A 178 -9.52 14.93 -3.78
N ASN A 179 -9.92 15.15 -2.54
CA ASN A 179 -9.55 16.33 -1.80
C ASN A 179 -8.02 16.39 -1.76
N VAL A 180 -7.53 17.54 -2.10
CA VAL A 180 -6.13 17.99 -2.27
C VAL A 180 -5.18 17.51 -1.15
N ASN A 181 -5.71 16.98 -0.08
CA ASN A 181 -5.00 16.41 1.08
C ASN A 181 -5.00 14.87 1.13
N ALA A 182 -5.39 14.17 0.08
CA ALA A 182 -5.34 12.71 0.06
C ALA A 182 -3.88 12.25 0.15
N VAL A 183 -3.49 11.86 1.35
CA VAL A 183 -2.11 11.45 1.73
C VAL A 183 -1.61 10.28 0.88
N ASN A 184 -2.50 9.53 0.26
CA ASN A 184 -2.20 8.33 -0.53
C ASN A 184 -2.48 8.48 -2.04
N LYS A 185 -2.58 9.71 -2.57
CA LYS A 185 -2.70 9.86 -4.02
C LYS A 185 -1.44 9.32 -4.70
N SER A 186 -1.65 8.46 -5.67
CA SER A 186 -0.56 7.98 -6.53
C SER A 186 0.12 9.18 -7.19
N MET A 187 1.41 9.37 -6.96
CA MET A 187 2.16 10.43 -7.63
C MET A 187 2.59 9.95 -9.02
N PRO A 188 2.67 10.84 -10.01
CA PRO A 188 3.28 10.50 -11.29
C PRO A 188 4.69 9.95 -11.10
N VAL A 189 5.06 8.93 -11.87
CA VAL A 189 6.41 8.32 -11.77
C VAL A 189 7.53 9.34 -11.97
N VAL A 190 7.30 10.35 -12.81
CA VAL A 190 8.22 11.47 -13.03
C VAL A 190 8.52 12.20 -11.72
N ASP A 191 7.50 12.50 -10.93
CA ASP A 191 7.68 13.17 -9.64
C ASP A 191 8.34 12.26 -8.60
N ILE A 192 8.03 10.96 -8.62
CA ILE A 192 8.70 9.95 -7.79
C ILE A 192 10.20 9.92 -8.08
N GLU A 193 10.60 9.98 -9.37
CA GLU A 193 12.02 10.01 -9.76
C GLU A 193 12.71 11.31 -9.33
N ILE A 194 12.04 12.46 -9.43
CA ILE A 194 12.58 13.72 -8.91
C ILE A 194 12.78 13.64 -7.40
N ILE A 195 11.76 13.17 -6.66
CA ILE A 195 11.85 13.03 -5.20
C ILE A 195 12.97 12.04 -4.82
N ARG A 196 13.14 10.95 -5.55
CA ARG A 196 14.22 9.98 -5.34
C ARG A 196 15.61 10.66 -5.45
N ALA A 197 15.83 11.44 -6.51
CA ALA A 197 17.07 12.16 -6.71
C ALA A 197 17.30 13.22 -5.62
N LEU A 198 16.25 13.97 -5.26
CA LEU A 198 16.30 14.94 -4.16
C LEU A 198 16.57 14.26 -2.82
N ASN A 199 15.94 13.12 -2.53
CA ASN A 199 16.23 12.35 -1.31
C ASN A 199 17.71 12.01 -1.20
N PHE A 200 18.32 11.53 -2.30
CA PHE A 200 19.76 11.24 -2.32
C PHE A 200 20.60 12.49 -2.02
N ILE A 201 20.29 13.62 -2.65
CA ILE A 201 21.01 14.89 -2.45
C ILE A 201 20.87 15.37 -1.00
N PHE A 202 19.64 15.41 -0.48
CA PHE A 202 19.39 15.90 0.88
C PHE A 202 19.94 14.97 1.96
N ALA A 203 19.86 13.64 1.78
CA ALA A 203 20.47 12.70 2.71
C ALA A 203 21.99 12.88 2.77
N LYS A 204 22.63 13.03 1.61
CA LYS A 204 24.10 13.15 1.50
C LYS A 204 24.63 14.49 2.00
N ASN A 205 24.00 15.60 1.60
CA ASN A 205 24.54 16.93 1.79
C ASN A 205 24.00 17.63 3.05
N HIS A 206 22.81 17.26 3.50
CA HIS A 206 22.09 17.97 4.57
C HIS A 206 21.63 17.03 5.69
N GLN A 207 21.97 15.74 5.62
CA GLN A 207 21.54 14.71 6.56
C GLN A 207 20.01 14.68 6.80
N LYS A 208 19.24 15.09 5.78
CA LYS A 208 17.79 15.15 5.84
C LYS A 208 17.21 13.89 5.21
N THR A 209 16.41 13.16 5.99
CA THR A 209 15.81 11.90 5.59
C THR A 209 14.29 11.89 5.89
N GLY A 210 13.62 10.80 5.57
CA GLY A 210 12.19 10.64 5.79
C GLY A 210 11.34 11.40 4.76
N SER A 211 10.10 11.67 5.08
CA SER A 211 9.13 12.27 4.16
C SER A 211 9.27 13.79 3.95
N TRP A 212 10.32 14.39 4.51
CA TRP A 212 10.49 15.86 4.45
C TRP A 212 10.60 16.36 3.01
N VAL A 213 11.42 15.70 2.16
CA VAL A 213 11.60 16.09 0.75
C VAL A 213 10.27 16.05 0.02
N ARG A 214 9.54 14.95 0.11
CA ARG A 214 8.20 14.81 -0.52
C ARG A 214 7.25 15.89 -0.01
N THR A 215 7.22 16.13 1.31
CA THR A 215 6.34 17.13 1.90
C THR A 215 6.63 18.52 1.37
N LYS A 216 7.91 18.90 1.30
CA LYS A 216 8.33 20.19 0.75
C LYS A 216 8.10 20.28 -0.76
N PHE A 217 8.40 19.24 -1.51
CA PHE A 217 8.14 19.17 -2.94
C PHE A 217 6.68 19.47 -3.28
N VAL A 218 5.74 18.86 -2.54
CA VAL A 218 4.30 19.07 -2.75
C VAL A 218 3.86 20.47 -2.30
N GLN A 219 4.34 20.93 -1.13
CA GLN A 219 3.99 22.26 -0.61
C GLN A 219 4.45 23.40 -1.51
N GLU A 220 5.64 23.25 -2.10
CA GLU A 220 6.29 24.29 -2.89
C GLU A 220 6.10 24.09 -4.40
N GLU A 221 5.26 23.16 -4.85
CA GLU A 221 5.12 22.81 -6.27
C GLU A 221 4.93 24.06 -7.16
N SER A 222 4.05 24.98 -6.77
CA SER A 222 3.81 26.21 -7.53
C SER A 222 5.05 27.12 -7.66
N ALA A 223 5.87 27.19 -6.62
CA ALA A 223 7.13 27.93 -6.66
C ALA A 223 8.19 27.20 -7.51
N LEU A 224 8.24 25.87 -7.41
CA LEU A 224 9.18 25.03 -8.15
C LEU A 224 8.98 25.10 -9.67
N LEU A 225 7.79 25.46 -10.16
CA LEU A 225 7.57 25.74 -11.58
C LEU A 225 8.49 26.85 -12.09
N ASN A 226 8.74 27.88 -11.26
CA ASN A 226 9.68 28.98 -11.61
C ASN A 226 11.16 28.55 -11.53
N HIS A 227 11.45 27.37 -10.98
CA HIS A 227 12.79 26.81 -10.86
C HIS A 227 13.05 25.66 -11.85
N GLY A 228 12.19 25.50 -12.88
CA GLY A 228 12.36 24.55 -13.97
C GLY A 228 11.76 23.16 -13.70
N LEU A 229 10.77 23.06 -12.81
CA LEU A 229 10.11 21.78 -12.53
C LEU A 229 9.39 21.21 -13.77
N THR A 230 8.75 22.07 -14.58
CA THR A 230 8.09 21.62 -15.82
C THR A 230 9.10 21.05 -16.80
N GLU A 231 10.22 21.73 -16.99
CA GLU A 231 11.29 21.33 -17.90
C GLU A 231 11.92 20.00 -17.43
N LEU A 232 12.20 19.88 -16.13
CA LEU A 232 12.71 18.65 -15.54
C LEU A 232 11.74 17.47 -15.73
N ARG A 233 10.45 17.71 -15.48
CA ARG A 233 9.40 16.70 -15.74
C ARG A 233 9.39 16.27 -17.22
N ASN A 234 9.56 17.19 -18.14
CA ASN A 234 9.60 16.89 -19.58
C ASN A 234 10.82 16.06 -19.97
N VAL A 235 12.00 16.37 -19.42
CA VAL A 235 13.21 15.56 -19.66
C VAL A 235 13.00 14.12 -19.18
N ILE A 236 12.51 13.94 -17.95
CA ILE A 236 12.26 12.59 -17.39
C ILE A 236 11.16 11.87 -18.17
N LYS A 237 10.09 12.59 -18.56
CA LYS A 237 8.98 12.03 -19.32
C LYS A 237 9.43 11.52 -20.70
N ALA A 238 10.37 12.16 -21.33
CA ALA A 238 10.93 11.73 -22.60
C ALA A 238 11.78 10.45 -22.49
N ASP A 239 12.24 10.13 -21.27
CA ASP A 239 13.05 8.97 -20.95
C ASP A 239 12.24 7.80 -20.35
N LEU A 240 10.91 7.92 -20.33
CA LEU A 240 10.05 6.86 -19.80
C LEU A 240 9.96 5.68 -20.78
N GLU A 241 10.21 4.51 -20.26
CA GLU A 241 10.08 3.24 -20.96
C GLU A 241 9.04 2.33 -20.28
N LYS A 242 8.38 1.51 -21.10
CA LYS A 242 7.49 0.45 -20.59
C LYS A 242 8.31 -0.78 -20.24
N ILE A 243 8.32 -1.11 -18.97
CA ILE A 243 9.07 -2.25 -18.43
C ILE A 243 8.10 -3.36 -18.04
N ASN A 244 8.39 -4.58 -18.47
CA ASN A 244 7.65 -5.76 -18.02
C ASN A 244 8.09 -6.14 -16.61
N VAL A 245 7.16 -6.11 -15.66
CA VAL A 245 7.35 -6.51 -14.25
C VAL A 245 6.73 -7.87 -13.93
N GLY A 246 6.16 -8.56 -14.91
CA GLY A 246 5.69 -9.93 -14.75
C GLY A 246 6.84 -10.90 -14.52
N ASN A 247 6.71 -11.78 -13.54
CA ASN A 247 7.65 -12.86 -13.32
C ASN A 247 6.91 -14.20 -13.48
N TYR A 248 7.23 -14.91 -14.55
CA TYR A 248 6.53 -16.14 -14.90
C TYR A 248 6.49 -17.15 -13.73
N PHE A 249 7.62 -17.37 -13.05
CA PHE A 249 7.67 -18.38 -11.98
C PHE A 249 6.86 -17.97 -10.75
N ILE A 250 6.93 -16.71 -10.35
CA ILE A 250 6.27 -16.21 -9.14
C ILE A 250 4.79 -16.01 -9.42
N ASP A 251 4.46 -15.31 -10.49
CA ASP A 251 3.08 -15.00 -10.84
C ASP A 251 2.31 -16.28 -11.20
N HIS A 252 2.88 -17.15 -12.01
CA HIS A 252 2.24 -18.42 -12.35
C HIS A 252 2.02 -19.32 -11.13
N ARG A 253 2.98 -19.36 -10.20
CA ARG A 253 2.81 -20.11 -8.94
C ARG A 253 1.66 -19.53 -8.12
N CYS A 254 1.65 -18.23 -7.89
CA CYS A 254 0.58 -17.59 -7.11
C CYS A 254 -0.79 -17.73 -7.79
N GLU A 255 -0.86 -17.50 -9.09
CA GLU A 255 -2.12 -17.65 -9.84
C GLU A 255 -2.63 -19.09 -9.85
N LYS A 256 -1.75 -20.08 -10.02
CA LYS A 256 -2.13 -21.47 -9.92
C LYS A 256 -2.70 -21.81 -8.55
N ILE A 257 -2.08 -21.33 -7.48
CA ILE A 257 -2.55 -21.56 -6.11
C ILE A 257 -3.91 -20.87 -5.91
N MET A 258 -4.10 -19.63 -6.40
CA MET A 258 -5.38 -18.93 -6.32
C MET A 258 -6.51 -19.75 -6.95
N VAL A 259 -6.32 -20.31 -8.13
CA VAL A 259 -7.37 -21.09 -8.83
C VAL A 259 -7.53 -22.51 -8.33
N THR A 260 -6.54 -23.10 -7.66
CA THR A 260 -6.61 -24.50 -7.21
C THR A 260 -6.92 -24.65 -5.73
N GLN A 261 -6.38 -23.80 -4.86
CA GLN A 261 -6.55 -23.89 -3.41
C GLN A 261 -7.55 -22.87 -2.86
N PHE A 262 -7.69 -21.71 -3.51
CA PHE A 262 -8.51 -20.61 -3.03
C PHE A 262 -9.65 -20.24 -3.99
N ALA A 263 -9.98 -21.13 -4.93
CA ALA A 263 -11.04 -20.88 -5.93
C ALA A 263 -12.39 -20.49 -5.31
N ASN A 264 -12.72 -21.07 -4.16
CA ASN A 264 -14.00 -20.85 -3.47
C ASN A 264 -14.05 -19.54 -2.67
N VAL A 265 -12.89 -18.96 -2.35
CA VAL A 265 -12.78 -17.78 -1.47
C VAL A 265 -12.24 -16.54 -2.19
N ILE A 266 -11.74 -16.67 -3.43
CA ILE A 266 -11.32 -15.53 -4.24
C ILE A 266 -12.49 -14.95 -5.02
N GLN A 267 -12.74 -13.65 -4.82
CA GLN A 267 -13.82 -12.95 -5.48
C GLN A 267 -13.37 -12.34 -6.81
N ASN A 268 -14.21 -12.50 -7.83
CA ASN A 268 -14.05 -11.83 -9.13
C ASN A 268 -12.67 -12.02 -9.79
N TYR A 269 -12.02 -13.16 -9.54
CA TYR A 269 -10.72 -13.46 -10.11
C TYR A 269 -10.77 -13.51 -11.64
N GLN A 270 -9.81 -12.83 -12.26
CA GLN A 270 -9.59 -12.90 -13.70
C GLN A 270 -8.14 -13.31 -13.97
N ILE A 271 -7.98 -14.33 -14.82
CA ILE A 271 -6.64 -14.69 -15.30
C ILE A 271 -6.10 -13.52 -16.13
N ALA A 272 -5.02 -12.91 -15.66
CA ALA A 272 -4.38 -11.85 -16.42
C ALA A 272 -3.56 -12.48 -17.56
N ASN A 273 -4.08 -12.35 -18.76
CA ASN A 273 -3.35 -12.76 -19.99
C ASN A 273 -2.38 -11.66 -20.47
N ASP A 274 -2.27 -10.55 -19.74
CA ASP A 274 -1.61 -9.35 -20.21
C ASP A 274 -0.14 -9.32 -19.80
N VAL A 275 0.67 -8.71 -20.66
CA VAL A 275 2.05 -8.32 -20.31
C VAL A 275 1.96 -7.22 -19.24
N ARG A 276 2.45 -7.51 -18.05
CA ARG A 276 2.39 -6.61 -16.89
C ARG A 276 3.48 -5.56 -17.01
N THR A 277 3.10 -4.39 -17.51
CA THR A 277 4.03 -3.28 -17.72
C THR A 277 3.79 -2.14 -16.76
N ILE A 278 4.90 -1.48 -16.37
CA ILE A 278 4.90 -0.19 -15.69
C ILE A 278 5.74 0.79 -16.51
N GLU A 279 5.58 2.08 -16.27
CA GLU A 279 6.45 3.10 -16.82
C GLU A 279 7.53 3.45 -15.80
N LEU A 280 8.79 3.46 -16.25
CA LEU A 280 9.95 3.87 -15.46
C LEU A 280 10.87 4.74 -16.32
N ALA A 281 11.52 5.71 -15.70
CA ALA A 281 12.63 6.41 -16.31
C ALA A 281 13.93 5.62 -16.12
N SER A 282 14.77 5.59 -17.14
CA SER A 282 16.17 5.21 -16.98
C SER A 282 16.85 6.19 -16.00
N SER A 283 17.83 5.69 -15.21
CA SER A 283 18.61 6.61 -14.36
C SER A 283 19.49 7.59 -15.15
N ASP A 284 19.60 7.41 -16.45
CA ASP A 284 20.45 8.21 -17.34
C ASP A 284 19.96 9.64 -17.51
N TRP A 285 18.67 9.90 -17.24
CA TRP A 285 18.15 11.28 -17.21
C TRP A 285 18.96 12.19 -16.26
N MET A 286 19.54 11.63 -15.18
CA MET A 286 20.36 12.38 -14.24
C MET A 286 21.71 12.81 -14.82
N LEU A 287 22.14 12.21 -15.94
CA LEU A 287 23.36 12.59 -16.67
C LEU A 287 23.08 13.71 -17.68
N ASN A 288 21.82 14.01 -17.97
CA ASN A 288 21.44 15.08 -18.86
C ASN A 288 21.79 16.44 -18.22
N PRO A 289 22.60 17.29 -18.88
CA PRO A 289 23.04 18.59 -18.33
C PRO A 289 21.89 19.54 -17.98
N GLU A 290 20.81 19.53 -18.77
CA GLU A 290 19.63 20.36 -18.49
C GLU A 290 18.90 19.86 -17.24
N ALA A 291 18.71 18.53 -17.10
CA ALA A 291 18.12 17.95 -15.92
C ALA A 291 18.94 18.27 -14.66
N GLN A 292 20.28 18.18 -14.74
CA GLN A 292 21.16 18.54 -13.62
C GLN A 292 20.99 20.01 -13.22
N LYS A 293 20.89 20.92 -14.20
CA LYS A 293 20.66 22.36 -13.94
C LYS A 293 19.32 22.58 -13.22
N TYR A 294 18.24 22.00 -13.71
CA TYR A 294 16.92 22.18 -13.09
C TYR A 294 16.87 21.51 -11.70
N LEU A 295 17.44 20.32 -11.56
CA LEU A 295 17.55 19.65 -10.27
C LEU A 295 18.33 20.47 -9.23
N ALA A 296 19.42 21.14 -9.66
CA ALA A 296 20.19 22.04 -8.80
C ALA A 296 19.38 23.26 -8.36
N ASN A 297 18.63 23.90 -9.27
CA ASN A 297 17.77 25.04 -8.95
C ASN A 297 16.67 24.65 -7.93
N ILE A 298 16.00 23.51 -8.14
CA ILE A 298 14.99 22.97 -7.23
C ILE A 298 15.61 22.66 -5.86
N THR A 299 16.79 22.03 -5.84
CA THR A 299 17.52 21.73 -4.61
C THR A 299 17.85 23.00 -3.84
N GLN A 300 18.36 24.03 -4.53
CA GLN A 300 18.69 25.32 -3.92
C GLN A 300 17.45 25.98 -3.29
N HIS A 301 16.33 25.99 -3.99
CA HIS A 301 15.06 26.51 -3.45
C HIS A 301 14.66 25.75 -2.19
N LEU A 302 14.61 24.42 -2.25
CA LEU A 302 14.18 23.59 -1.11
C LEU A 302 15.13 23.72 0.08
N THR A 303 16.43 23.97 -0.13
CA THR A 303 17.42 24.18 0.94
C THR A 303 17.08 25.38 1.82
N THR A 304 16.36 26.39 1.30
CA THR A 304 15.92 27.56 2.10
C THR A 304 14.96 27.22 3.24
N PHE A 305 14.33 26.04 3.20
CA PHE A 305 13.41 25.54 4.21
C PHE A 305 14.06 24.62 5.25
N LEU A 306 15.35 24.43 5.19
CA LEU A 306 16.08 23.70 6.23
C LEU A 306 16.13 24.55 7.51
N PRO A 307 15.96 23.94 8.70
CA PRO A 307 16.17 24.68 9.93
C PRO A 307 17.63 25.13 10.00
N VAL A 308 17.82 26.39 10.41
CA VAL A 308 19.13 27.00 10.66
C VAL A 308 19.80 26.32 11.86
#